data_c17874f9181f9cb9f1b393dacf045cce
#
_entry.id   c17874f9181f9cb9f1b393dacf045cce
#
_cell.length_a   1.000
_cell.length_b   1.000
_cell.length_c   1.000
_cell.angle_alpha   90.00
_cell.angle_beta   90.00
_cell.angle_gamma   90.00
#
_symmetry.space_group_name_H-M   'P 1'
#
loop_
_entity.id
_entity.type
_entity.pdbx_description
1 polymer ?
#
loop_
_entity_poly.entity_id
_entity_poly.type
_entity_poly.pdbx_seq_one_letter_code
_entity_poly.pdbx_strand_id
1 'polypeptide(L)'
;MSRDLIINIIMKTLLFCTSYSSDESQWNNRYGRWINALENGKLKYDQLLLLDDCSPILPKWDGVEIIQENQLPNECPDTRGVIYHFNNLLGRSNEVVYPGWYRSYMFAATYAEKYGFEKVIHIESDAFLISDQIQEYVNDLTDGWTTFWCPRHKFPENSIQIIVGSGLKRFIEWNKENIPYFVYKNICAEFWTPYTYVNKEFKGDRWGEFAPGMAAVPDPSCPPGVPKDADFVCQVRPESPCWWLEE
;
A
#
# COMPACT_ATOMS: atom_id res chain seq x y z
N MET A 1 37.54 -16.45 -18.64
CA MET A 1 36.19 -16.53 -18.05
C MET A 1 36.08 -15.41 -17.02
N SER A 2 35.48 -14.31 -17.42
CA SER A 2 35.22 -13.14 -16.54
C SER A 2 34.08 -13.57 -15.62
N ARG A 3 34.33 -13.57 -14.31
CA ARG A 3 33.25 -13.63 -13.30
C ARG A 3 32.65 -12.24 -13.28
N ASP A 4 31.52 -12.06 -13.91
CA ASP A 4 30.70 -10.88 -13.75
C ASP A 4 30.34 -10.80 -12.27
N LEU A 5 30.91 -9.82 -11.58
CA LEU A 5 30.46 -9.44 -10.25
C LEU A 5 29.03 -8.91 -10.42
N ILE A 6 28.05 -9.73 -10.05
CA ILE A 6 26.67 -9.24 -9.85
C ILE A 6 26.76 -8.34 -8.60
N ILE A 7 26.94 -7.04 -8.82
CA ILE A 7 26.75 -6.05 -7.77
C ILE A 7 25.25 -6.06 -7.48
N ASN A 8 24.85 -6.72 -6.40
CA ASN A 8 23.52 -6.56 -5.87
C ASN A 8 23.40 -5.11 -5.38
N ILE A 9 22.86 -4.25 -6.22
CA ILE A 9 22.50 -2.89 -5.82
C ILE A 9 21.35 -3.05 -4.85
N ILE A 10 21.63 -2.90 -3.56
CA ILE A 10 20.60 -2.87 -2.52
C ILE A 10 19.91 -1.50 -2.67
N MET A 11 18.75 -1.49 -3.30
CA MET A 11 17.93 -0.28 -3.44
C MET A 11 17.26 0.04 -2.11
N LYS A 12 17.40 1.29 -1.65
CA LYS A 12 16.69 1.77 -0.47
C LYS A 12 15.18 1.77 -0.74
N THR A 13 14.45 0.90 -0.04
CA THR A 13 13.06 0.57 -0.31
C THR A 13 12.13 1.08 0.79
N LEU A 14 11.14 1.90 0.42
CA LEU A 14 10.04 2.34 1.27
C LEU A 14 8.82 1.46 1.01
N LEU A 15 8.25 0.87 2.06
CA LEU A 15 6.90 0.33 2.02
C LEU A 15 5.95 1.31 2.71
N PHE A 16 4.84 1.66 2.08
CA PHE A 16 3.88 2.54 2.72
C PHE A 16 2.43 2.05 2.61
N CYS A 17 1.62 2.50 3.55
CA CYS A 17 0.19 2.32 3.59
C CYS A 17 -0.49 3.63 4.00
N THR A 18 -1.64 3.94 3.43
CA THR A 18 -2.50 5.00 3.95
C THR A 18 -3.26 4.48 5.17
N SER A 19 -3.44 5.30 6.19
CA SER A 19 -4.05 4.83 7.43
C SER A 19 -5.04 5.80 8.04
N TYR A 20 -6.05 5.22 8.68
CA TYR A 20 -6.95 5.85 9.63
C TYR A 20 -7.56 4.79 10.53
N SER A 21 -7.54 5.03 11.82
CA SER A 21 -8.17 4.16 12.80
C SER A 21 -8.97 4.96 13.83
N SER A 22 -10.24 4.61 14.01
CA SER A 22 -11.12 5.27 14.98
C SER A 22 -10.83 4.86 16.42
N ASP A 23 -10.28 3.66 16.61
CA ASP A 23 -10.05 3.06 17.92
C ASP A 23 -8.96 1.97 17.89
N GLU A 24 -8.56 1.51 19.07
CA GLU A 24 -7.51 0.52 19.24
C GLU A 24 -7.87 -0.87 18.68
N SER A 25 -9.14 -1.26 18.74
CA SER A 25 -9.60 -2.54 18.20
C SER A 25 -9.48 -2.56 16.68
N GLN A 26 -9.89 -1.49 16.02
CA GLN A 26 -9.73 -1.33 14.57
C GLN A 26 -8.25 -1.33 14.18
N TRP A 27 -7.41 -0.65 14.97
CA TRP A 27 -5.97 -0.68 14.74
C TRP A 27 -5.44 -2.13 14.77
N ASN A 28 -5.70 -2.85 15.83
CA ASN A 28 -5.15 -4.20 16.02
C ASN A 28 -5.66 -5.18 14.96
N ASN A 29 -6.96 -5.14 14.66
CA ASN A 29 -7.59 -6.08 13.74
C ASN A 29 -7.25 -5.80 12.26
N ARG A 30 -6.84 -4.58 11.93
CA ARG A 30 -6.49 -4.20 10.55
C ARG A 30 -4.98 -4.03 10.40
N TYR A 31 -4.40 -3.02 11.02
CA TYR A 31 -2.98 -2.68 10.83
C TYR A 31 -2.05 -3.64 11.54
N GLY A 32 -2.35 -4.03 12.78
CA GLY A 32 -1.55 -4.99 13.53
C GLY A 32 -1.45 -6.34 12.81
N ARG A 33 -2.58 -6.84 12.31
CA ARG A 33 -2.63 -8.06 11.50
C ARG A 33 -1.83 -7.95 10.20
N TRP A 34 -1.97 -6.83 9.50
CA TRP A 34 -1.26 -6.57 8.24
C TRP A 34 0.25 -6.43 8.45
N ILE A 35 0.68 -5.72 9.50
CA ILE A 35 2.11 -5.59 9.86
C ILE A 35 2.68 -6.97 10.18
N ASN A 36 1.96 -7.79 10.96
CA ASN A 36 2.39 -9.15 11.27
C ASN A 36 2.58 -9.99 10.00
N ALA A 37 1.69 -9.85 9.02
CA ALA A 37 1.84 -10.53 7.72
C ALA A 37 3.09 -10.08 6.96
N LEU A 38 3.40 -8.78 6.98
CA LEU A 38 4.62 -8.24 6.35
C LEU A 38 5.90 -8.73 7.03
N GLU A 39 5.90 -8.79 8.37
CA GLU A 39 7.07 -9.20 9.16
C GLU A 39 7.38 -10.70 9.02
N ASN A 40 6.35 -11.52 8.82
CA ASN A 40 6.50 -12.96 8.59
C ASN A 40 6.65 -13.32 7.11
N GLY A 41 6.48 -12.37 6.20
CA GLY A 41 6.64 -12.55 4.76
C GLY A 41 8.09 -12.43 4.29
N LYS A 42 8.28 -12.59 2.96
CA LYS A 42 9.58 -12.46 2.27
C LYS A 42 9.79 -11.09 1.64
N LEU A 43 8.84 -10.18 1.78
CA LEU A 43 8.94 -8.85 1.21
C LEU A 43 10.07 -8.06 1.88
N LYS A 44 10.94 -7.44 1.06
CA LYS A 44 12.10 -6.68 1.52
C LYS A 44 11.81 -5.20 1.46
N TYR A 45 11.98 -4.51 2.57
CA TYR A 45 11.90 -3.05 2.69
C TYR A 45 12.78 -2.57 3.84
N ASP A 46 13.28 -1.34 3.72
CA ASP A 46 14.12 -0.71 4.74
C ASP A 46 13.29 0.05 5.77
N GLN A 47 12.16 0.62 5.34
CA GLN A 47 11.28 1.38 6.23
C GLN A 47 9.81 1.18 5.86
N LEU A 48 8.98 1.03 6.89
CA LEU A 48 7.51 1.04 6.79
C LEU A 48 7.00 2.43 7.18
N LEU A 49 6.22 3.06 6.29
CA LEU A 49 5.59 4.36 6.51
C LEU A 49 4.06 4.22 6.54
N LEU A 50 3.45 4.53 7.65
CA LEU A 50 2.00 4.71 7.75
C LEU A 50 1.68 6.20 7.62
N LEU A 51 0.85 6.55 6.66
CA LEU A 51 0.41 7.91 6.38
C LEU A 51 -0.99 8.10 6.95
N ASP A 52 -1.03 8.61 8.18
CA ASP A 52 -2.22 8.63 9.02
C ASP A 52 -3.06 9.88 8.83
N ASP A 53 -4.30 9.70 8.40
CA ASP A 53 -5.28 10.76 8.13
C ASP A 53 -5.97 11.26 9.41
N CYS A 54 -5.17 11.66 10.41
CA CYS A 54 -5.65 12.23 11.67
C CYS A 54 -6.47 11.25 12.54
N SER A 55 -5.94 10.06 12.79
CA SER A 55 -6.55 9.11 13.74
C SER A 55 -6.61 9.71 15.15
N PRO A 56 -7.73 9.54 15.88
CA PRO A 56 -7.85 9.99 17.27
C PRO A 56 -6.95 9.21 18.22
N ILE A 57 -6.55 8.01 17.84
CA ILE A 57 -5.68 7.12 18.60
C ILE A 57 -4.57 6.63 17.69
N LEU A 58 -3.33 6.91 18.11
CA LEU A 58 -2.15 6.36 17.44
C LEU A 58 -1.65 5.12 18.20
N PRO A 59 -1.22 4.08 17.50
CA PRO A 59 -0.74 2.88 18.15
C PRO A 59 0.55 3.13 18.91
N LYS A 60 0.74 2.37 19.97
CA LYS A 60 2.03 2.18 20.61
C LYS A 60 2.63 0.90 20.05
N TRP A 61 3.59 1.05 19.19
CA TRP A 61 4.29 -0.06 18.54
C TRP A 61 5.77 0.14 18.78
N ASP A 62 6.44 -0.85 19.35
CA ASP A 62 7.86 -0.75 19.68
C ASP A 62 8.71 -0.50 18.43
N GLY A 63 9.58 0.50 18.50
CA GLY A 63 10.45 0.89 17.38
C GLY A 63 9.77 1.72 16.31
N VAL A 64 8.61 2.32 16.59
CA VAL A 64 7.92 3.26 15.69
C VAL A 64 8.15 4.70 16.13
N GLU A 65 8.52 5.55 15.17
CA GLU A 65 8.57 6.99 15.35
C GLU A 65 7.28 7.64 14.84
N ILE A 66 6.68 8.50 15.66
CA ILE A 66 5.51 9.29 15.26
C ILE A 66 5.96 10.70 14.93
N ILE A 67 5.73 11.10 13.68
CA ILE A 67 6.07 12.42 13.14
C ILE A 67 4.78 13.18 12.90
N GLN A 68 4.63 14.32 13.55
CA GLN A 68 3.49 15.20 13.32
C GLN A 68 3.61 15.95 11.98
N GLU A 69 2.48 16.31 11.40
CA GLU A 69 2.44 17.12 10.17
C GLU A 69 3.35 18.36 10.30
N ASN A 70 4.12 18.66 9.25
CA ASN A 70 5.11 19.74 9.18
C ASN A 70 6.35 19.59 10.08
N GLN A 71 6.55 18.43 10.69
CA GLN A 71 7.70 18.14 11.57
C GLN A 71 8.66 17.10 10.98
N LEU A 72 8.66 16.92 9.66
CA LEU A 72 9.61 16.01 9.01
C LEU A 72 11.05 16.41 9.35
N PRO A 73 11.85 15.51 9.95
CA PRO A 73 13.25 15.77 10.24
C PRO A 73 14.05 16.00 8.95
N ASN A 74 15.23 16.61 9.09
CA ASN A 74 16.12 16.82 7.93
C ASN A 74 16.71 15.50 7.44
N GLU A 75 17.05 14.60 8.35
CA GLU A 75 17.57 13.28 8.07
C GLU A 75 16.46 12.23 8.12
N CYS A 76 16.61 11.17 7.33
CA CYS A 76 15.68 10.05 7.36
C CYS A 76 15.66 9.45 8.78
N PRO A 77 14.49 9.23 9.37
CA PRO A 77 14.40 8.55 10.66
C PRO A 77 15.11 7.20 10.64
N ASP A 78 15.97 6.96 11.62
CA ASP A 78 16.68 5.69 11.79
C ASP A 78 15.79 4.70 12.56
N THR A 79 14.65 4.39 11.97
CA THR A 79 13.67 3.46 12.52
C THR A 79 13.02 2.67 11.41
N ARG A 80 12.66 1.41 11.70
CA ARG A 80 11.99 0.54 10.74
C ARG A 80 10.54 0.98 10.48
N GLY A 81 9.89 1.64 11.44
CA GLY A 81 8.50 2.08 11.34
C GLY A 81 8.35 3.58 11.60
N VAL A 82 7.61 4.26 10.75
CA VAL A 82 7.24 5.67 10.89
C VAL A 82 5.74 5.82 10.72
N ILE A 83 5.10 6.57 11.61
CA ILE A 83 3.74 7.06 11.41
C ILE A 83 3.83 8.57 11.17
N TYR A 84 3.48 9.02 9.97
CA TYR A 84 3.29 10.44 9.69
C TYR A 84 1.84 10.81 9.92
N HIS A 85 1.60 11.59 10.97
CA HIS A 85 0.26 11.93 11.43
C HIS A 85 -0.15 13.33 10.94
N PHE A 86 -1.19 13.41 10.12
CA PHE A 86 -1.78 14.65 9.66
C PHE A 86 -2.63 15.30 10.76
N ASN A 87 -2.65 16.63 10.80
CA ASN A 87 -3.36 17.38 11.83
C ASN A 87 -4.88 17.46 11.61
N ASN A 88 -5.34 17.18 10.39
CA ASN A 88 -6.74 17.32 10.02
C ASN A 88 -7.22 16.06 9.29
N LEU A 89 -8.38 15.53 9.72
CA LEU A 89 -9.06 14.46 9.02
C LEU A 89 -9.67 15.00 7.72
N LEU A 90 -9.26 14.44 6.59
CA LEU A 90 -9.93 14.68 5.30
C LEU A 90 -10.92 13.57 4.96
N GLY A 91 -10.64 12.35 5.40
CA GLY A 91 -11.52 11.21 5.30
C GLY A 91 -11.99 10.89 3.88
N ARG A 92 -13.24 10.46 3.82
CA ARG A 92 -13.95 10.10 2.60
C ARG A 92 -15.16 11.00 2.43
N SER A 93 -15.28 11.67 1.28
CA SER A 93 -16.41 12.57 1.00
C SER A 93 -17.64 11.82 0.47
N ASN A 94 -17.42 10.76 -0.33
CA ASN A 94 -18.47 9.88 -0.86
C ASN A 94 -17.86 8.58 -1.37
N GLU A 95 -18.62 7.76 -2.11
CA GLU A 95 -18.20 6.43 -2.57
C GLU A 95 -17.01 6.44 -3.56
N VAL A 96 -16.73 7.56 -4.20
CA VAL A 96 -15.67 7.70 -5.21
C VAL A 96 -14.67 8.80 -4.91
N VAL A 97 -14.87 9.59 -3.86
CA VAL A 97 -14.02 10.72 -3.48
C VAL A 97 -13.39 10.48 -2.12
N TYR A 98 -12.08 10.30 -2.12
CA TYR A 98 -11.27 9.92 -0.96
C TYR A 98 -10.14 10.93 -0.70
N PRO A 99 -10.44 12.18 -0.27
CA PRO A 99 -9.41 13.20 -0.13
C PRO A 99 -8.32 12.82 0.88
N GLY A 100 -8.66 12.16 1.98
CA GLY A 100 -7.68 11.68 2.97
C GLY A 100 -6.72 10.64 2.37
N TRP A 101 -7.26 9.68 1.61
CA TRP A 101 -6.45 8.70 0.91
C TRP A 101 -5.52 9.36 -0.12
N TYR A 102 -6.04 10.27 -0.96
CA TYR A 102 -5.23 10.96 -1.96
C TYR A 102 -4.11 11.79 -1.33
N ARG A 103 -4.41 12.55 -0.26
CA ARG A 103 -3.38 13.30 0.46
C ARG A 103 -2.27 12.39 0.95
N SER A 104 -2.63 11.32 1.64
CA SER A 104 -1.70 10.36 2.20
C SER A 104 -0.89 9.68 1.10
N TYR A 105 -1.55 9.18 0.07
CA TYR A 105 -0.91 8.54 -1.08
C TYR A 105 0.09 9.45 -1.80
N MET A 106 -0.30 10.70 -2.10
CA MET A 106 0.57 11.69 -2.74
C MET A 106 1.77 12.06 -1.87
N PHE A 107 1.58 12.13 -0.55
CA PHE A 107 2.65 12.46 0.37
C PHE A 107 3.78 11.42 0.38
N ALA A 108 3.49 10.17 0.08
CA ALA A 108 4.51 9.12 -0.04
C ALA A 108 5.58 9.46 -1.08
N ALA A 109 5.22 10.09 -2.20
CA ALA A 109 6.18 10.56 -3.21
C ALA A 109 7.12 11.65 -2.63
N THR A 110 6.56 12.59 -1.87
CA THR A 110 7.33 13.66 -1.21
C THR A 110 8.31 13.09 -0.18
N TYR A 111 7.85 12.11 0.61
CA TYR A 111 8.68 11.42 1.60
C TYR A 111 9.82 10.64 0.93
N ALA A 112 9.50 9.87 -0.10
CA ALA A 112 10.48 9.10 -0.84
C ALA A 112 11.55 9.98 -1.50
N GLU A 113 11.14 11.09 -2.14
CA GLU A 113 12.07 12.05 -2.76
C GLU A 113 12.97 12.70 -1.71
N LYS A 114 12.41 13.16 -0.58
CA LYS A 114 13.15 13.81 0.50
C LYS A 114 14.27 12.94 1.07
N TYR A 115 14.00 11.65 1.27
CA TYR A 115 14.90 10.74 1.96
C TYR A 115 15.67 9.78 1.03
N GLY A 116 15.57 9.99 -0.28
CA GLY A 116 16.33 9.26 -1.28
C GLY A 116 15.98 7.77 -1.36
N PHE A 117 14.72 7.41 -1.20
CA PHE A 117 14.28 6.06 -1.51
C PHE A 117 14.31 5.84 -3.01
N GLU A 118 14.75 4.66 -3.43
CA GLU A 118 14.93 4.28 -4.84
C GLU A 118 13.80 3.38 -5.34
N LYS A 119 13.09 2.76 -4.39
CA LYS A 119 11.92 1.91 -4.61
C LYS A 119 10.85 2.24 -3.58
N VAL A 120 9.62 2.30 -4.03
CA VAL A 120 8.43 2.51 -3.20
C VAL A 120 7.46 1.38 -3.45
N ILE A 121 7.01 0.73 -2.38
CA ILE A 121 5.99 -0.30 -2.40
C ILE A 121 4.78 0.23 -1.66
N HIS A 122 3.65 0.31 -2.34
CA HIS A 122 2.36 0.64 -1.74
C HIS A 122 1.56 -0.65 -1.53
N ILE A 123 1.18 -0.91 -0.30
CA ILE A 123 0.23 -1.99 0.02
C ILE A 123 -0.74 -1.45 1.08
N GLU A 124 -2.02 -1.40 0.75
CA GLU A 124 -3.06 -1.02 1.72
C GLU A 124 -3.25 -2.11 2.79
N SER A 125 -3.70 -1.70 3.97
CA SER A 125 -3.85 -2.61 5.13
C SER A 125 -4.94 -3.69 4.99
N ASP A 126 -5.67 -3.68 3.90
CA ASP A 126 -6.64 -4.71 3.48
C ASP A 126 -6.19 -5.50 2.25
N ALA A 127 -4.91 -5.37 1.88
CA ALA A 127 -4.29 -6.09 0.78
C ALA A 127 -3.10 -6.92 1.27
N PHE A 128 -2.92 -8.12 0.73
CA PHE A 128 -1.88 -9.07 1.13
C PHE A 128 -1.25 -9.72 -0.09
N LEU A 129 0.08 -9.82 -0.09
CA LEU A 129 0.86 -10.66 -0.99
C LEU A 129 1.02 -12.02 -0.32
N ILE A 130 0.34 -13.06 -0.84
CA ILE A 130 0.20 -14.36 -0.18
C ILE A 130 1.35 -15.31 -0.57
N SER A 131 1.57 -15.48 -1.88
CA SER A 131 2.59 -16.44 -2.32
C SER A 131 4.00 -15.87 -2.23
N ASP A 132 4.96 -16.77 -1.98
CA ASP A 132 6.38 -16.43 -2.04
C ASP A 132 6.77 -15.90 -3.41
N GLN A 133 6.20 -16.48 -4.47
CA GLN A 133 6.51 -16.13 -5.86
C GLN A 133 6.20 -14.65 -6.17
N ILE A 134 5.05 -14.12 -5.70
CA ILE A 134 4.73 -12.70 -5.93
C ILE A 134 5.63 -11.79 -5.09
N GLN A 135 5.98 -12.19 -3.86
CA GLN A 135 6.86 -11.41 -3.00
C GLN A 135 8.29 -11.35 -3.58
N GLU A 136 8.81 -12.45 -4.10
CA GLU A 136 10.09 -12.50 -4.80
C GLU A 136 10.06 -11.63 -6.07
N TYR A 137 9.00 -11.74 -6.88
CA TYR A 137 8.79 -10.87 -8.04
C TYR A 137 8.81 -9.39 -7.66
N VAL A 138 8.10 -9.00 -6.59
CA VAL A 138 8.09 -7.62 -6.09
C VAL A 138 9.50 -7.19 -5.65
N ASN A 139 10.23 -8.06 -4.95
CA ASN A 139 11.60 -7.76 -4.53
C ASN A 139 12.54 -7.51 -5.72
N ASP A 140 12.39 -8.26 -6.80
CA ASP A 140 13.29 -8.24 -7.95
C ASP A 140 12.97 -7.14 -8.98
N LEU A 141 11.82 -6.47 -8.87
CA LEU A 141 11.49 -5.36 -9.78
C LEU A 141 12.46 -4.20 -9.61
N THR A 142 13.04 -3.75 -10.74
CA THR A 142 14.06 -2.69 -10.80
C THR A 142 13.65 -1.47 -11.60
N ASP A 143 12.52 -1.51 -12.33
CA ASP A 143 12.01 -0.37 -13.12
C ASP A 143 10.50 -0.44 -13.28
N GLY A 144 9.89 0.74 -13.49
CA GLY A 144 8.49 0.90 -13.81
C GLY A 144 7.58 1.19 -12.62
N TRP A 145 6.30 1.41 -12.94
CA TRP A 145 5.19 1.55 -12.00
C TRP A 145 4.21 0.41 -12.26
N THR A 146 4.34 -0.63 -11.46
CA THR A 146 3.65 -1.91 -11.65
C THR A 146 2.51 -2.06 -10.66
N THR A 147 1.40 -2.61 -11.14
CA THR A 147 0.29 -3.13 -10.34
C THR A 147 -0.20 -4.46 -10.90
N PHE A 148 -1.21 -5.06 -10.26
CA PHE A 148 -1.77 -6.35 -10.63
C PHE A 148 -3.19 -6.20 -11.18
N TRP A 149 -3.60 -7.16 -12.00
CA TRP A 149 -4.93 -7.19 -12.60
C TRP A 149 -5.94 -7.92 -11.72
N CYS A 150 -7.10 -7.32 -11.50
CA CYS A 150 -8.24 -7.95 -10.85
C CYS A 150 -9.24 -8.49 -11.90
N PRO A 151 -9.25 -9.79 -12.17
CA PRO A 151 -10.09 -10.37 -13.24
C PRO A 151 -11.59 -10.21 -13.02
N ARG A 152 -12.05 -10.34 -11.77
CA ARG A 152 -13.47 -10.17 -11.40
C ARG A 152 -13.97 -8.77 -11.68
N HIS A 153 -13.16 -7.78 -11.35
CA HIS A 153 -13.50 -6.36 -11.46
C HIS A 153 -13.10 -5.75 -12.81
N LYS A 154 -12.21 -6.41 -13.57
CA LYS A 154 -11.72 -5.99 -14.89
C LYS A 154 -11.01 -4.62 -14.87
N PHE A 155 -10.23 -4.37 -13.83
CA PHE A 155 -9.38 -3.18 -13.71
C PHE A 155 -8.08 -3.47 -12.95
N PRO A 156 -7.07 -2.57 -13.03
CA PRO A 156 -5.85 -2.68 -12.25
C PRO A 156 -6.11 -2.45 -10.77
N GLU A 157 -5.42 -3.20 -9.89
CA GLU A 157 -5.50 -3.03 -8.46
C GLU A 157 -4.67 -1.82 -7.99
N ASN A 158 -5.27 -0.89 -7.28
CA ASN A 158 -4.54 0.28 -6.77
C ASN A 158 -4.03 0.12 -5.34
N SER A 159 -4.49 -0.88 -4.60
CA SER A 159 -4.01 -1.13 -3.23
C SER A 159 -2.68 -1.87 -3.17
N ILE A 160 -2.15 -2.35 -4.30
CA ILE A 160 -0.82 -2.96 -4.40
C ILE A 160 -0.10 -2.34 -5.60
N GLN A 161 0.99 -1.60 -5.33
CA GLN A 161 1.77 -0.94 -6.37
C GLN A 161 3.25 -1.01 -6.06
N ILE A 162 4.07 -1.27 -7.07
CA ILE A 162 5.53 -1.28 -6.99
C ILE A 162 6.05 -0.18 -7.92
N ILE A 163 6.76 0.77 -7.36
CA ILE A 163 7.13 2.02 -8.02
C ILE A 163 8.65 2.17 -7.90
N VAL A 164 9.39 2.01 -9.00
CA VAL A 164 10.85 1.94 -8.98
C VAL A 164 11.44 2.51 -10.27
N GLY A 165 12.65 3.04 -10.23
CA GLY A 165 13.36 3.54 -11.41
C GLY A 165 12.58 4.63 -12.15
N SER A 166 12.25 4.40 -13.41
CA SER A 166 11.44 5.33 -14.23
C SER A 166 10.03 5.54 -13.65
N GLY A 167 9.46 4.52 -13.04
CA GLY A 167 8.16 4.60 -12.35
C GLY A 167 8.20 5.56 -11.16
N LEU A 168 9.27 5.54 -10.37
CA LEU A 168 9.43 6.45 -9.23
C LEU A 168 9.58 7.91 -9.67
N LYS A 169 10.34 8.17 -10.72
CA LYS A 169 10.42 9.51 -11.33
C LYS A 169 9.03 9.99 -11.75
N ARG A 170 8.28 9.13 -12.45
CA ARG A 170 6.91 9.42 -12.88
C ARG A 170 5.98 9.68 -11.71
N PHE A 171 6.08 8.91 -10.61
CA PHE A 171 5.28 9.10 -9.41
C PHE A 171 5.54 10.46 -8.76
N ILE A 172 6.80 10.86 -8.64
CA ILE A 172 7.20 12.15 -8.07
C ILE A 172 6.70 13.32 -8.94
N GLU A 173 6.86 13.23 -10.27
CA GLU A 173 6.38 14.23 -11.21
C GLU A 173 4.84 14.35 -11.15
N TRP A 174 4.15 13.21 -11.22
CA TRP A 174 2.70 13.13 -11.16
C TRP A 174 2.15 13.70 -9.83
N ASN A 175 2.84 13.47 -8.70
CA ASN A 175 2.51 14.07 -7.42
C ASN A 175 2.60 15.61 -7.50
N LYS A 176 3.71 16.17 -8.00
CA LYS A 176 3.92 17.62 -8.14
C LYS A 176 2.87 18.28 -9.04
N GLU A 177 2.45 17.62 -10.09
CA GLU A 177 1.42 18.09 -11.02
C GLU A 177 0.02 18.09 -10.41
N ASN A 178 -0.28 17.16 -9.51
CA ASN A 178 -1.65 16.89 -9.05
C ASN A 178 -1.92 17.27 -7.59
N ILE A 179 -0.90 17.49 -6.74
CA ILE A 179 -1.08 17.76 -5.32
C ILE A 179 -2.07 18.91 -5.02
N PRO A 180 -2.14 20.01 -5.80
CA PRO A 180 -3.10 21.08 -5.56
C PRO A 180 -4.56 20.68 -5.83
N TYR A 181 -4.78 19.57 -6.54
CA TYR A 181 -6.09 19.18 -7.06
C TYR A 181 -6.60 17.84 -6.51
N PHE A 182 -5.82 17.13 -5.66
CA PHE A 182 -6.21 15.79 -5.23
C PHE A 182 -7.56 15.74 -4.50
N VAL A 183 -7.89 16.78 -3.74
CA VAL A 183 -9.17 16.91 -3.00
C VAL A 183 -10.39 17.04 -3.90
N TYR A 184 -10.20 17.43 -5.17
CA TYR A 184 -11.27 17.62 -6.15
C TYR A 184 -11.41 16.45 -7.13
N LYS A 185 -10.56 15.42 -7.01
CA LYS A 185 -10.65 14.26 -7.90
C LYS A 185 -11.90 13.46 -7.59
N ASN A 186 -12.78 13.39 -8.56
CA ASN A 186 -14.02 12.59 -8.53
C ASN A 186 -13.90 11.40 -9.48
N ILE A 187 -12.80 10.67 -9.35
CA ILE A 187 -12.47 9.50 -10.17
C ILE A 187 -11.77 8.46 -9.30
N CYS A 188 -12.10 7.20 -9.51
CA CYS A 188 -11.43 6.11 -8.83
C CYS A 188 -9.95 6.04 -9.19
N ALA A 189 -9.09 5.80 -8.21
CA ALA A 189 -7.64 5.79 -8.38
C ALA A 189 -7.19 4.76 -9.43
N GLU A 190 -7.90 3.65 -9.56
CA GLU A 190 -7.67 2.58 -10.54
C GLU A 190 -7.64 3.07 -11.99
N PHE A 191 -8.40 4.14 -12.28
CA PHE A 191 -8.50 4.72 -13.63
C PHE A 191 -7.68 6.00 -13.81
N TRP A 192 -7.13 6.54 -12.73
CA TRP A 192 -6.39 7.79 -12.77
C TRP A 192 -4.88 7.59 -12.59
N THR A 193 -4.46 6.56 -11.86
CA THR A 193 -3.05 6.27 -11.62
C THR A 193 -2.35 5.86 -12.92
N PRO A 194 -1.23 6.53 -13.29
CA PRO A 194 -0.57 6.33 -14.58
C PRO A 194 0.40 5.15 -14.54
N TYR A 195 -0.08 3.94 -14.27
CA TYR A 195 0.72 2.72 -14.29
C TYR A 195 1.47 2.55 -15.60
N THR A 196 2.71 2.09 -15.53
CA THR A 196 3.47 1.72 -16.73
C THR A 196 3.30 0.26 -17.12
N TYR A 197 2.94 -0.57 -16.14
CA TYR A 197 2.69 -2.00 -16.35
C TYR A 197 1.60 -2.54 -15.42
N VAL A 198 0.74 -3.38 -15.97
CA VAL A 198 -0.28 -4.13 -15.22
C VAL A 198 0.00 -5.62 -15.37
N ASN A 199 0.50 -6.25 -14.33
CA ASN A 199 0.80 -7.67 -14.34
C ASN A 199 -0.49 -8.49 -14.29
N LYS A 200 -0.61 -9.48 -15.19
CA LYS A 200 -1.78 -10.36 -15.32
C LYS A 200 -1.45 -11.84 -15.07
N GLU A 201 -0.22 -12.13 -14.70
CA GLU A 201 0.27 -13.49 -14.52
C GLU A 201 -0.03 -14.04 -13.13
N PHE A 202 -0.05 -13.16 -12.11
CA PHE A 202 -0.36 -13.54 -10.74
C PHE A 202 -1.87 -13.66 -10.52
N LYS A 203 -2.24 -14.71 -9.78
CA LYS A 203 -3.62 -15.02 -9.46
C LYS A 203 -4.07 -14.26 -8.20
N GLY A 204 -4.96 -13.31 -8.37
CA GLY A 204 -5.49 -12.55 -7.24
C GLY A 204 -6.70 -11.72 -7.64
N ASP A 205 -7.41 -11.18 -6.65
CA ASP A 205 -8.56 -10.30 -6.85
C ASP A 205 -8.96 -9.58 -5.56
N ARG A 206 -9.95 -8.69 -5.65
CA ARG A 206 -10.66 -8.06 -4.52
C ARG A 206 -11.66 -9.04 -3.91
N TRP A 207 -11.19 -10.08 -3.29
CA TRP A 207 -12.03 -11.15 -2.74
C TRP A 207 -12.90 -10.70 -1.56
N GLY A 208 -12.49 -9.65 -0.84
CA GLY A 208 -13.26 -9.06 0.26
C GLY A 208 -14.32 -8.07 -0.19
N GLU A 209 -14.33 -7.66 -1.46
CA GLU A 209 -15.31 -6.75 -2.03
C GLU A 209 -16.50 -7.50 -2.64
N PHE A 210 -17.67 -6.85 -2.69
CA PHE A 210 -18.84 -7.43 -3.33
C PHE A 210 -18.62 -7.66 -4.83
N ALA A 211 -19.31 -8.64 -5.38
CA ALA A 211 -19.34 -8.84 -6.83
C ALA A 211 -19.83 -7.55 -7.53
N PRO A 212 -19.24 -7.16 -8.68
CA PRO A 212 -19.66 -5.99 -9.42
C PRO A 212 -21.18 -6.02 -9.72
N GLY A 213 -21.87 -4.93 -9.41
CA GLY A 213 -23.32 -4.80 -9.62
C GLY A 213 -24.21 -5.39 -8.53
N MET A 214 -23.67 -5.96 -7.47
CA MET A 214 -24.43 -6.30 -6.28
C MET A 214 -24.55 -5.08 -5.38
N ALA A 215 -25.77 -4.71 -5.02
CA ALA A 215 -26.03 -3.76 -3.95
C ALA A 215 -25.32 -4.26 -2.68
N ALA A 216 -24.78 -3.33 -1.90
CA ALA A 216 -23.98 -3.57 -0.69
C ALA A 216 -24.77 -4.30 0.41
N VAL A 217 -25.17 -5.54 0.16
CA VAL A 217 -25.61 -6.46 1.20
C VAL A 217 -24.35 -7.22 1.63
N PRO A 218 -23.93 -7.07 2.90
CA PRO A 218 -22.84 -7.87 3.41
C PRO A 218 -23.19 -9.35 3.24
N ASP A 219 -22.48 -10.03 2.35
CA ASP A 219 -22.48 -11.48 2.37
C ASP A 219 -21.59 -11.88 3.56
N PRO A 220 -22.13 -12.46 4.63
CA PRO A 220 -21.33 -12.89 5.78
C PRO A 220 -20.35 -14.02 5.42
N SER A 221 -20.49 -14.61 4.24
CA SER A 221 -19.55 -15.58 3.68
C SER A 221 -18.46 -14.93 2.81
N CYS A 222 -18.45 -13.60 2.66
CA CYS A 222 -17.39 -12.91 1.94
C CYS A 222 -16.19 -12.63 2.86
N PRO A 223 -14.97 -13.04 2.50
CA PRO A 223 -14.64 -13.51 1.17
C PRO A 223 -15.16 -14.94 0.95
N PRO A 224 -15.90 -15.22 -0.13
CA PRO A 224 -16.09 -16.58 -0.56
C PRO A 224 -14.70 -17.12 -0.83
N GLY A 225 -14.24 -18.00 0.05
CA GLY A 225 -12.94 -18.64 0.06
C GLY A 225 -11.89 -18.09 -0.88
N VAL A 226 -10.98 -17.25 -0.37
CA VAL A 226 -9.75 -16.92 -1.12
C VAL A 226 -9.12 -18.24 -1.54
N PRO A 227 -8.90 -18.49 -2.85
CA PRO A 227 -8.32 -19.74 -3.31
C PRO A 227 -6.97 -20.00 -2.65
N LYS A 228 -6.70 -21.26 -2.29
CA LYS A 228 -5.43 -21.65 -1.68
C LYS A 228 -4.20 -21.43 -2.56
N ASP A 229 -4.40 -21.26 -3.85
CA ASP A 229 -3.39 -20.96 -4.86
C ASP A 229 -3.43 -19.48 -5.31
N ALA A 230 -4.01 -18.58 -4.49
CA ALA A 230 -3.97 -17.16 -4.75
C ALA A 230 -2.59 -16.58 -4.41
N ASP A 231 -2.08 -15.70 -5.27
CA ASP A 231 -0.85 -14.96 -5.06
C ASP A 231 -1.06 -13.69 -4.25
N PHE A 232 -2.21 -13.02 -4.45
CA PHE A 232 -2.58 -11.83 -3.71
C PHE A 232 -4.09 -11.76 -3.45
N VAL A 233 -4.44 -10.96 -2.45
CA VAL A 233 -5.85 -10.65 -2.13
C VAL A 233 -5.97 -9.19 -1.72
N CYS A 234 -7.07 -8.56 -2.09
CA CYS A 234 -7.37 -7.16 -1.73
C CYS A 234 -8.79 -7.01 -1.17
N GLN A 235 -9.02 -5.88 -0.50
CA GLN A 235 -10.28 -5.51 0.15
C GLN A 235 -10.71 -6.50 1.25
N VAL A 236 -9.73 -7.02 1.99
CA VAL A 236 -9.95 -7.96 3.10
C VAL A 236 -10.48 -7.19 4.30
N ARG A 237 -11.65 -7.58 4.82
CA ARG A 237 -12.22 -6.95 6.00
C ARG A 237 -11.46 -7.33 7.26
N PRO A 238 -11.41 -6.45 8.27
CA PRO A 238 -10.70 -6.72 9.53
C PRO A 238 -11.14 -8.01 10.22
N GLU A 239 -12.43 -8.36 10.14
CA GLU A 239 -13.02 -9.54 10.75
C GLU A 239 -12.95 -10.80 9.90
N SER A 240 -12.47 -10.73 8.66
CA SER A 240 -12.40 -11.88 7.77
C SER A 240 -11.34 -12.87 8.21
N PRO A 241 -11.61 -14.18 8.17
CA PRO A 241 -10.60 -15.20 8.39
C PRO A 241 -9.56 -15.16 7.26
N CYS A 242 -8.30 -15.28 7.63
CA CYS A 242 -7.16 -15.20 6.71
C CYS A 242 -6.30 -16.44 6.85
N TRP A 243 -6.63 -17.51 6.11
CA TRP A 243 -5.90 -18.77 6.19
C TRP A 243 -4.40 -18.64 5.94
N TRP A 244 -4.00 -17.62 5.19
CA TRP A 244 -2.58 -17.30 4.91
C TRP A 244 -1.84 -16.64 6.09
N LEU A 245 -2.53 -16.37 7.20
CA LEU A 245 -1.95 -15.83 8.43
C LEU A 245 -1.92 -16.87 9.55
N GLU A 246 -2.44 -18.07 9.31
CA GLU A 246 -2.61 -19.14 10.33
C GLU A 246 -1.47 -20.16 10.30
N GLU A 247 -0.53 -20.07 9.34
CA GLU A 247 0.67 -20.91 9.23
C GLU A 247 1.88 -20.22 9.86
#